data_6b5bd73a8cb140b7503bbc659a81c88f
#
_entry.id   6b5bd73a8cb140b7503bbc659a81c88f
#
_cell.length_a   1.000
_cell.length_b   1.000
_cell.length_c   1.000
_cell.angle_alpha   90.00
_cell.angle_beta   90.00
_cell.angle_gamma   90.00
#
_symmetry.space_group_name_H-M   'P 1'
#
loop_
_entity.id
_entity.type
_entity.pdbx_description
1 polymer ?
#
loop_
_entity_poly.entity_id
_entity_poly.type
_entity_poly.pdbx_seq_one_letter_code
_entity_poly.pdbx_strand_id
1 'polypeptide(L)'
;IWIDGDHYKWRAMRTLGVDERYITGEASPKEKFIAWASCVPKLIRNPLYHWTHLELKRYFGIDVLLNADNAAAIYEQTTALLHQTEYSCLNLIKKLGVEIICTTDDPTDSLEHHKAFGVNDSLTLLPAFRPDKAIEIQHENFNAYLAKLETVVGHKIDIKSDKVYFFLTNPTTG
;
A
#
# COMPACT_ATOMS: atom_id res chain seq x y z
N ILE A 1 8.09 1.11 9.78
CA ILE A 1 7.45 0.31 8.72
C ILE A 1 5.95 0.12 8.97
N TRP A 2 5.48 -0.31 10.16
CA TRP A 2 4.08 -0.67 10.37
C TRP A 2 3.09 0.49 10.33
N ILE A 3 3.55 1.71 10.54
CA ILE A 3 2.75 2.92 10.39
C ILE A 3 3.11 3.73 9.14
N ASP A 4 4.19 3.36 8.44
CA ASP A 4 4.63 4.08 7.25
C ASP A 4 3.59 3.92 6.12
N GLY A 5 3.13 5.04 5.58
CA GLY A 5 2.10 5.07 4.55
C GLY A 5 0.66 4.81 5.02
N ASP A 6 0.43 4.50 6.30
CA ASP A 6 -0.91 4.23 6.82
C ASP A 6 -1.56 5.49 7.42
N HIS A 7 -2.20 6.26 6.56
CA HIS A 7 -2.88 7.50 6.96
C HIS A 7 -4.06 7.30 7.94
N TYR A 8 -4.60 6.08 8.06
CA TYR A 8 -5.63 5.78 9.07
C TYR A 8 -5.01 5.72 10.46
N LYS A 9 -3.86 5.06 10.62
CA LYS A 9 -3.10 5.05 11.87
C LYS A 9 -2.64 6.46 12.23
N TRP A 10 -2.13 7.23 11.27
CA TRP A 10 -1.74 8.64 11.49
C TRP A 10 -2.88 9.48 12.05
N ARG A 11 -4.08 9.37 11.49
CA ARG A 11 -5.26 10.07 12.01
C ARG A 11 -5.59 9.68 13.44
N ALA A 12 -5.59 8.38 13.74
CA ALA A 12 -5.86 7.89 15.08
C ALA A 12 -4.84 8.42 16.10
N MET A 13 -3.55 8.38 15.76
CA MET A 13 -2.47 8.90 16.61
C MET A 13 -2.62 10.40 16.85
N ARG A 14 -2.89 11.21 15.81
CA ARG A 14 -3.14 12.66 15.94
C ARG A 14 -4.36 12.95 16.82
N THR A 15 -5.45 12.22 16.65
CA THR A 15 -6.66 12.37 17.49
C THR A 15 -6.37 12.09 18.96
N LEU A 16 -5.42 11.21 19.25
CA LEU A 16 -4.99 10.87 20.61
C LEU A 16 -3.87 11.79 21.14
N GLY A 17 -3.50 12.83 20.39
CA GLY A 17 -2.53 13.84 20.82
C GLY A 17 -1.07 13.39 20.74
N VAL A 18 -0.75 12.40 19.90
CA VAL A 18 0.64 11.97 19.67
C VAL A 18 1.37 13.03 18.86
N ASP A 19 2.58 13.36 19.27
CA ASP A 19 3.44 14.31 18.58
C ASP A 19 3.79 13.83 17.16
N GLU A 20 3.77 14.75 16.19
CA GLU A 20 4.01 14.44 14.77
C GLU A 20 5.37 13.80 14.52
N ARG A 21 6.37 14.04 15.37
CA ARG A 21 7.67 13.38 15.34
C ARG A 21 7.55 11.87 15.30
N TYR A 22 6.59 11.30 16.05
CA TYR A 22 6.34 9.85 16.13
C TYR A 22 5.36 9.33 15.06
N ILE A 23 4.83 10.19 14.21
CA ILE A 23 3.85 9.83 13.18
C ILE A 23 4.55 9.83 11.81
N THR A 24 4.78 11.00 11.26
CA THR A 24 5.44 11.20 9.95
C THR A 24 6.84 11.82 10.07
N GLY A 25 7.23 12.29 11.27
CA GLY A 25 8.52 12.90 11.51
C GLY A 25 9.68 11.90 11.66
N GLU A 26 10.79 12.36 12.25
CA GLU A 26 12.09 11.70 12.21
C GLU A 26 12.34 10.68 13.33
N ALA A 27 11.37 10.38 14.19
CA ALA A 27 11.52 9.34 15.20
C ALA A 27 11.86 7.99 14.54
N SER A 28 12.68 7.20 15.22
CA SER A 28 13.06 5.88 14.73
C SER A 28 11.83 4.96 14.56
N PRO A 29 11.90 3.94 13.69
CA PRO A 29 10.81 2.96 13.52
C PRO A 29 10.34 2.33 14.82
N LYS A 30 11.27 2.06 15.75
CA LYS A 30 10.94 1.50 17.06
C LYS A 30 10.17 2.49 17.92
N GLU A 31 10.60 3.75 17.99
CA GLU A 31 9.90 4.80 18.73
C GLU A 31 8.48 5.03 18.18
N LYS A 32 8.35 5.07 16.86
CA LYS A 32 7.05 5.17 16.18
C LYS A 32 6.13 4.00 16.52
N PHE A 33 6.66 2.77 16.52
CA PHE A 33 5.91 1.58 16.90
C PHE A 33 5.44 1.63 18.36
N ILE A 34 6.31 2.05 19.30
CA ILE A 34 5.96 2.19 20.71
C ILE A 34 4.87 3.26 20.89
N ALA A 35 4.97 4.38 20.19
CA ALA A 35 3.93 5.41 20.21
C ALA A 35 2.59 4.88 19.69
N TRP A 36 2.59 4.12 18.59
CA TRP A 36 1.40 3.43 18.10
C TRP A 36 0.83 2.45 19.13
N ALA A 37 1.66 1.59 19.72
CA ALA A 37 1.26 0.63 20.71
C ALA A 37 0.57 1.26 21.92
N SER A 38 1.01 2.45 22.32
CA SER A 38 0.39 3.24 23.39
C SER A 38 -1.02 3.74 23.03
N CYS A 39 -1.32 3.88 21.75
CA CYS A 39 -2.62 4.29 21.25
C CYS A 39 -3.62 3.12 21.20
N VAL A 40 -3.14 1.92 20.85
CA VAL A 40 -3.99 0.75 20.55
C VAL A 40 -5.02 0.45 21.63
N PRO A 41 -4.71 0.44 22.94
CA PRO A 41 -5.73 0.16 23.97
C PRO A 41 -6.88 1.16 24.01
N LYS A 42 -6.68 2.38 23.49
CA LYS A 42 -7.67 3.45 23.43
C LYS A 42 -8.58 3.33 22.21
N LEU A 43 -8.28 2.45 21.28
CA LEU A 43 -8.99 2.28 20.00
C LEU A 43 -10.03 1.15 20.03
N ILE A 44 -10.48 0.69 21.17
CA ILE A 44 -11.57 -0.29 21.31
C ILE A 44 -12.79 0.20 20.51
N ARG A 45 -13.37 -0.62 19.67
CA ARG A 45 -14.43 -0.29 18.69
C ARG A 45 -13.94 0.40 17.40
N ASN A 46 -12.65 0.69 17.25
CA ASN A 46 -12.09 1.10 15.96
C ASN A 46 -11.54 -0.14 15.25
N PRO A 47 -11.75 -0.32 13.94
CA PRO A 47 -11.18 -1.45 13.18
C PRO A 47 -9.67 -1.59 13.34
N LEU A 48 -8.93 -0.50 13.53
CA LEU A 48 -7.47 -0.52 13.74
C LEU A 48 -7.06 -1.34 14.97
N TYR A 49 -7.85 -1.33 16.06
CA TYR A 49 -7.61 -2.19 17.22
C TYR A 49 -7.67 -3.67 16.84
N HIS A 50 -8.70 -4.03 16.12
CA HIS A 50 -8.94 -5.41 15.72
C HIS A 50 -7.89 -5.89 14.71
N TRP A 51 -7.62 -5.09 13.68
CA TRP A 51 -6.63 -5.42 12.66
C TRP A 51 -5.22 -5.56 13.21
N THR A 52 -4.81 -4.65 14.09
CA THR A 52 -3.50 -4.73 14.77
C THR A 52 -3.29 -6.09 15.45
N HIS A 53 -4.28 -6.55 16.22
CA HIS A 53 -4.18 -7.84 16.91
C HIS A 53 -4.32 -9.04 15.98
N LEU A 54 -5.12 -8.95 14.92
CA LEU A 54 -5.18 -9.97 13.87
C LEU A 54 -3.85 -10.14 13.14
N GLU A 55 -3.19 -9.02 12.80
CA GLU A 55 -1.87 -9.03 12.16
C GLU A 55 -0.84 -9.71 13.06
N LEU A 56 -0.77 -9.31 14.33
CA LEU A 56 0.15 -9.92 15.30
C LEU A 56 -0.10 -11.41 15.46
N LYS A 57 -1.35 -11.83 15.58
CA LYS A 57 -1.72 -13.23 15.76
C LYS A 57 -1.47 -14.07 14.50
N ARG A 58 -1.95 -13.64 13.36
CA ARG A 58 -1.93 -14.44 12.12
C ARG A 58 -0.55 -14.56 11.51
N TYR A 59 0.21 -13.47 11.52
CA TYR A 59 1.53 -13.45 10.87
C TYR A 59 2.64 -13.87 11.82
N PHE A 60 2.59 -13.43 13.08
CA PHE A 60 3.69 -13.56 14.03
C PHE A 60 3.40 -14.52 15.19
N GLY A 61 2.20 -15.07 15.29
CA GLY A 61 1.82 -15.97 16.38
C GLY A 61 1.74 -15.29 17.76
N ILE A 62 1.59 -13.97 17.78
CA ILE A 62 1.52 -13.17 19.01
C ILE A 62 0.05 -12.97 19.39
N ASP A 63 -0.38 -13.59 20.49
CA ASP A 63 -1.78 -13.61 20.96
C ASP A 63 -2.00 -12.75 22.22
N VAL A 64 -1.08 -11.82 22.50
CA VAL A 64 -1.22 -10.85 23.58
C VAL A 64 -1.71 -9.53 23.06
N LEU A 65 -2.47 -8.79 23.89
CA LEU A 65 -2.94 -7.46 23.53
C LEU A 65 -1.79 -6.45 23.57
N LEU A 66 -1.58 -5.76 22.46
CA LEU A 66 -0.53 -4.76 22.31
C LEU A 66 -0.83 -3.53 23.17
N ASN A 67 0.18 -3.11 23.93
CA ASN A 67 0.16 -1.91 24.75
C ASN A 67 1.57 -1.34 24.92
N ALA A 68 1.72 -0.25 25.66
CA ALA A 68 3.01 0.42 25.86
C ALA A 68 4.04 -0.49 26.57
N ASP A 69 3.60 -1.35 27.49
CA ASP A 69 4.50 -2.14 28.33
C ASP A 69 5.17 -3.28 27.57
N ASN A 70 4.46 -3.88 26.60
CA ASN A 70 4.97 -5.00 25.82
C ASN A 70 5.46 -4.59 24.42
N ALA A 71 5.30 -3.34 24.04
CA ALA A 71 5.62 -2.85 22.70
C ALA A 71 7.07 -3.12 22.29
N ALA A 72 8.03 -2.85 23.16
CA ALA A 72 9.44 -3.02 22.82
C ALA A 72 9.78 -4.49 22.54
N ALA A 73 9.28 -5.42 23.36
CA ALA A 73 9.50 -6.85 23.18
C ALA A 73 8.83 -7.37 21.89
N ILE A 74 7.60 -6.93 21.60
CA ILE A 74 6.88 -7.30 20.37
C ILE A 74 7.60 -6.74 19.14
N TYR A 75 8.11 -5.50 19.20
CA TYR A 75 8.91 -4.92 18.12
C TYR A 75 10.14 -5.79 17.79
N GLU A 76 10.92 -6.16 18.81
CA GLU A 76 12.11 -7.00 18.59
C GLU A 76 11.74 -8.37 18.02
N GLN A 77 10.73 -9.03 18.59
CA GLN A 77 10.28 -10.33 18.12
C GLN A 77 9.81 -10.29 16.67
N THR A 78 8.95 -9.33 16.30
CA THR A 78 8.44 -9.22 14.93
C THR A 78 9.53 -8.80 13.95
N THR A 79 10.45 -7.93 14.35
CA THR A 79 11.60 -7.54 13.54
C THR A 79 12.50 -8.73 13.24
N ALA A 80 12.81 -9.56 14.25
CA ALA A 80 13.61 -10.76 14.07
C ALA A 80 12.97 -11.75 13.08
N LEU A 81 11.65 -11.91 13.14
CA LEU A 81 10.90 -12.75 12.19
C LEU A 81 10.91 -12.18 10.78
N LEU A 82 10.73 -10.85 10.62
CA LEU A 82 10.72 -10.19 9.31
C LEU A 82 12.07 -10.24 8.58
N HIS A 83 13.17 -10.54 9.27
CA HIS A 83 14.47 -10.79 8.64
C HIS A 83 14.63 -12.21 8.08
N GLN A 84 13.68 -13.11 8.34
CA GLN A 84 13.71 -14.47 7.82
C GLN A 84 13.08 -14.54 6.43
N THR A 85 13.56 -15.44 5.58
CA THR A 85 13.09 -15.60 4.19
C THR A 85 11.59 -15.93 4.13
N GLU A 86 11.08 -16.69 5.10
CA GLU A 86 9.68 -17.07 5.22
C GLU A 86 8.74 -15.87 5.41
N TYR A 87 9.28 -14.75 5.86
CA TYR A 87 8.55 -13.49 6.06
C TYR A 87 8.80 -12.47 4.94
N SER A 88 9.34 -12.89 3.78
CA SER A 88 9.36 -12.03 2.60
C SER A 88 7.94 -11.63 2.19
N CYS A 89 7.78 -10.48 1.53
CA CYS A 89 6.46 -9.99 1.08
C CYS A 89 5.69 -11.06 0.31
N LEU A 90 6.34 -11.75 -0.64
CA LEU A 90 5.72 -12.81 -1.42
C LEU A 90 5.25 -13.98 -0.54
N ASN A 91 6.08 -14.42 0.40
CA ASN A 91 5.72 -15.54 1.28
C ASN A 91 4.60 -15.20 2.25
N LEU A 92 4.54 -13.97 2.75
CA LEU A 92 3.41 -13.48 3.56
C LEU A 92 2.11 -13.47 2.77
N ILE A 93 2.14 -13.02 1.51
CA ILE A 93 0.98 -13.04 0.61
C ILE A 93 0.51 -14.47 0.35
N LYS A 94 1.43 -15.39 0.06
CA LYS A 94 1.13 -16.82 -0.14
C LYS A 94 0.55 -17.46 1.11
N LYS A 95 1.08 -17.14 2.29
CA LYS A 95 0.58 -17.64 3.59
C LYS A 95 -0.90 -17.28 3.82
N LEU A 96 -1.39 -16.20 3.23
CA LEU A 96 -2.80 -15.80 3.29
C LEU A 96 -3.68 -16.47 2.23
N GLY A 97 -3.13 -17.26 1.34
CA GLY A 97 -3.87 -17.87 0.24
C GLY A 97 -4.33 -16.85 -0.81
N VAL A 98 -3.60 -15.75 -0.98
CA VAL A 98 -3.89 -14.77 -2.02
C VAL A 98 -3.44 -15.32 -3.37
N GLU A 99 -4.37 -15.44 -4.30
CA GLU A 99 -4.12 -15.96 -5.65
C GLU A 99 -3.93 -14.85 -6.68
N ILE A 100 -4.61 -13.71 -6.49
CA ILE A 100 -4.57 -12.58 -7.42
C ILE A 100 -4.38 -11.28 -6.66
N ILE A 101 -3.45 -10.45 -7.15
CA ILE A 101 -3.28 -9.06 -6.71
C ILE A 101 -3.49 -8.15 -7.91
N CYS A 102 -4.33 -7.13 -7.74
CA CYS A 102 -4.46 -6.03 -8.69
C CYS A 102 -3.80 -4.78 -8.09
N THR A 103 -2.78 -4.30 -8.76
CA THR A 103 -2.08 -3.06 -8.40
C THR A 103 -2.82 -1.83 -8.93
N THR A 104 -2.47 -0.66 -8.45
CA THR A 104 -3.08 0.59 -8.90
C THR A 104 -2.12 1.28 -9.86
N ASP A 105 -2.45 1.30 -11.15
CA ASP A 105 -1.55 1.73 -12.21
C ASP A 105 -2.17 2.83 -13.09
N ASP A 106 -1.35 3.83 -13.38
CA ASP A 106 -1.71 4.89 -14.32
C ASP A 106 -1.58 4.37 -15.77
N PRO A 107 -2.47 4.78 -16.71
CA PRO A 107 -2.37 4.41 -18.13
C PRO A 107 -1.02 4.68 -18.79
N THR A 108 -0.22 5.58 -18.22
CA THR A 108 1.12 5.93 -18.72
C THR A 108 2.27 5.19 -18.04
N ASP A 109 1.98 4.25 -17.14
CA ASP A 109 3.02 3.49 -16.45
C ASP A 109 3.64 2.42 -17.36
N SER A 110 4.93 2.16 -17.17
CA SER A 110 5.70 1.21 -18.00
C SER A 110 5.33 -0.26 -17.74
N LEU A 111 4.71 -0.55 -16.59
CA LEU A 111 4.41 -1.90 -16.09
C LEU A 111 5.65 -2.81 -16.03
N GLU A 112 6.84 -2.24 -15.90
CA GLU A 112 8.10 -3.00 -15.89
C GLU A 112 8.18 -4.01 -14.74
N HIS A 113 7.63 -3.67 -13.57
CA HIS A 113 7.58 -4.57 -12.43
C HIS A 113 6.62 -5.75 -12.66
N HIS A 114 5.49 -5.54 -13.36
CA HIS A 114 4.59 -6.63 -13.76
C HIS A 114 5.27 -7.57 -14.74
N LYS A 115 5.96 -7.01 -15.74
CA LYS A 115 6.73 -7.79 -16.73
C LYS A 115 7.86 -8.58 -16.05
N ALA A 116 8.57 -7.95 -15.10
CA ALA A 116 9.65 -8.60 -14.35
C ALA A 116 9.14 -9.70 -13.40
N PHE A 117 7.94 -9.52 -12.82
CA PHE A 117 7.31 -10.54 -11.99
C PHE A 117 6.95 -11.78 -12.79
N GLY A 118 6.49 -11.59 -14.04
CA GLY A 118 6.18 -12.66 -14.99
C GLY A 118 5.08 -13.60 -14.52
N VAL A 119 5.12 -14.83 -15.04
CA VAL A 119 4.20 -15.91 -14.67
C VAL A 119 4.69 -16.58 -13.38
N ASN A 120 3.81 -16.68 -12.40
CA ASN A 120 4.08 -17.36 -11.13
C ASN A 120 2.88 -18.26 -10.79
N ASP A 121 3.13 -19.56 -10.61
CA ASP A 121 2.08 -20.56 -10.38
C ASP A 121 1.25 -20.34 -9.11
N SER A 122 1.74 -19.53 -8.19
CA SER A 122 1.10 -19.32 -6.88
C SER A 122 0.52 -17.91 -6.68
N LEU A 123 0.78 -16.97 -7.58
CA LEU A 123 0.30 -15.59 -7.47
C LEU A 123 0.22 -14.95 -8.85
N THR A 124 -0.92 -14.41 -9.19
CA THR A 124 -1.12 -13.59 -10.39
C THR A 124 -1.08 -12.12 -10.02
N LEU A 125 -0.20 -11.36 -10.67
CA LEU A 125 -0.08 -9.91 -10.50
C LEU A 125 -0.63 -9.19 -11.74
N LEU A 126 -1.72 -8.43 -11.57
CA LEU A 126 -2.40 -7.73 -12.66
C LEU A 126 -2.40 -6.22 -12.42
N PRO A 127 -2.20 -5.40 -13.45
CA PRO A 127 -2.40 -3.96 -13.34
C PRO A 127 -3.89 -3.62 -13.32
N ALA A 128 -4.32 -2.72 -12.43
CA ALA A 128 -5.66 -2.16 -12.45
C ALA A 128 -5.61 -0.74 -13.04
N PHE A 129 -6.41 -0.54 -14.06
CA PHE A 129 -6.50 0.73 -14.78
C PHE A 129 -7.03 1.87 -13.90
N ARG A 130 -6.23 2.89 -13.65
CA ARG A 130 -6.55 4.08 -12.85
C ARG A 130 -6.38 5.35 -13.68
N PRO A 131 -7.43 5.79 -14.40
CA PRO A 131 -7.34 6.95 -15.31
C PRO A 131 -7.56 8.29 -14.60
N ASP A 132 -7.32 8.40 -13.30
CA ASP A 132 -7.65 9.59 -12.50
C ASP A 132 -7.12 10.88 -13.15
N LYS A 133 -5.85 10.90 -13.58
CA LYS A 133 -5.24 12.06 -14.22
C LYS A 133 -5.81 12.40 -15.59
N ALA A 134 -6.41 11.42 -16.26
CA ALA A 134 -7.08 11.63 -17.55
C ALA A 134 -8.49 12.24 -17.40
N ILE A 135 -9.06 12.17 -16.21
CA ILE A 135 -10.39 12.69 -15.87
C ILE A 135 -10.29 14.10 -15.27
N GLU A 136 -9.17 14.43 -14.64
CA GLU A 136 -8.92 15.71 -13.96
C GLU A 136 -8.58 16.84 -14.94
N ILE A 137 -9.49 17.15 -15.88
CA ILE A 137 -9.29 18.12 -16.97
C ILE A 137 -8.91 19.51 -16.46
N GLN A 138 -9.36 19.90 -15.26
CA GLN A 138 -9.11 21.21 -14.68
C GLN A 138 -7.76 21.27 -13.92
N HIS A 139 -7.05 20.16 -13.79
CA HIS A 139 -5.76 20.13 -13.10
C HIS A 139 -4.68 20.84 -13.93
N GLU A 140 -3.85 21.65 -13.30
CA GLU A 140 -2.79 22.43 -13.96
C GLU A 140 -1.85 21.59 -14.82
N ASN A 141 -1.58 20.34 -14.42
CA ASN A 141 -0.70 19.42 -15.12
C ASN A 141 -1.41 18.55 -16.19
N PHE A 142 -2.71 18.78 -16.45
CA PHE A 142 -3.48 17.96 -17.38
C PHE A 142 -2.87 17.90 -18.79
N ASN A 143 -2.47 19.05 -19.35
CA ASN A 143 -1.87 19.10 -20.69
C ASN A 143 -0.53 18.34 -20.77
N ALA A 144 0.29 18.40 -19.72
CA ALA A 144 1.55 17.65 -19.64
C ALA A 144 1.29 16.14 -19.54
N TYR A 145 0.28 15.74 -18.78
CA TYR A 145 -0.16 14.36 -18.70
C TYR A 145 -0.69 13.85 -20.04
N LEU A 146 -1.49 14.66 -20.74
CA LEU A 146 -2.02 14.32 -22.06
C LEU A 146 -0.90 14.07 -23.08
N ALA A 147 0.13 14.92 -23.10
CA ALA A 147 1.29 14.74 -23.97
C ALA A 147 2.05 13.43 -23.67
N LYS A 148 2.14 13.05 -22.37
CA LYS A 148 2.71 11.77 -21.97
C LYS A 148 1.86 10.60 -22.47
N LEU A 149 0.54 10.70 -22.31
CA LEU A 149 -0.40 9.68 -22.78
C LEU A 149 -0.33 9.51 -24.32
N GLU A 150 -0.29 10.61 -25.08
CA GLU A 150 -0.10 10.59 -26.54
C GLU A 150 1.17 9.82 -26.96
N THR A 151 2.25 10.00 -26.19
CA THR A 151 3.50 9.28 -26.43
C THR A 151 3.33 7.77 -26.24
N VAL A 152 2.58 7.36 -25.19
CA VAL A 152 2.35 5.94 -24.90
C VAL A 152 1.44 5.28 -25.93
N VAL A 153 0.36 5.97 -26.36
CA VAL A 153 -0.60 5.43 -27.33
C VAL A 153 -0.15 5.60 -28.80
N GLY A 154 0.90 6.39 -29.06
CA GLY A 154 1.48 6.58 -30.37
C GLY A 154 0.68 7.48 -31.33
N HIS A 155 -0.31 8.21 -30.85
CA HIS A 155 -1.09 9.17 -31.64
C HIS A 155 -1.58 10.34 -30.81
N LYS A 156 -1.92 11.44 -31.48
CA LYS A 156 -2.49 12.63 -30.82
C LYS A 156 -3.91 12.38 -30.34
N ILE A 157 -4.22 12.92 -29.16
CA ILE A 157 -5.55 12.85 -28.55
C ILE A 157 -6.24 14.19 -28.79
N ASP A 158 -7.35 14.20 -29.54
CA ASP A 158 -8.16 15.41 -29.77
C ASP A 158 -9.24 15.51 -28.69
N ILE A 159 -9.08 16.47 -27.78
CA ILE A 159 -10.04 16.72 -26.68
C ILE A 159 -11.32 17.43 -27.22
N LYS A 160 -11.34 17.94 -28.44
CA LYS A 160 -12.50 18.65 -29.01
C LYS A 160 -13.66 17.72 -29.35
N SER A 161 -13.41 16.44 -29.52
CA SER A 161 -14.48 15.45 -29.58
C SER A 161 -14.81 15.04 -28.13
N ASP A 162 -16.01 15.31 -27.66
CA ASP A 162 -16.51 15.11 -26.27
C ASP A 162 -16.41 13.69 -25.71
N LYS A 163 -15.59 12.82 -26.27
CA LYS A 163 -15.47 11.41 -25.86
C LYS A 163 -14.02 10.94 -25.95
N VAL A 164 -13.38 10.79 -24.80
CA VAL A 164 -12.13 10.05 -24.69
C VAL A 164 -12.46 8.57 -24.47
N TYR A 165 -12.16 7.72 -25.43
CA TYR A 165 -12.33 6.27 -25.30
C TYR A 165 -10.98 5.64 -24.99
N PHE A 166 -10.87 4.97 -23.84
CA PHE A 166 -9.72 4.12 -23.52
C PHE A 166 -10.02 2.69 -23.97
N PHE A 167 -9.24 2.18 -24.90
CA PHE A 167 -9.29 0.77 -25.28
C PHE A 167 -8.22 0.02 -24.51
N LEU A 168 -8.64 -0.91 -23.68
CA LEU A 168 -7.73 -1.87 -23.03
C LEU A 168 -7.38 -2.95 -24.05
N THR A 169 -6.24 -2.82 -24.71
CA THR A 169 -5.68 -3.92 -25.48
C THR A 169 -4.92 -4.84 -24.54
N ASN A 170 -5.30 -6.13 -24.54
CA ASN A 170 -4.55 -7.13 -23.79
C ASN A 170 -3.17 -7.32 -24.46
N PRO A 171 -2.05 -7.01 -23.79
CA PRO A 171 -0.72 -7.13 -24.38
C PRO A 171 -0.28 -8.59 -24.64
N THR A 172 -1.10 -9.56 -24.25
CA THR A 172 -0.80 -11.00 -24.45
C THR A 172 -1.37 -11.57 -25.75
N THR A 173 -2.05 -10.78 -26.59
CA THR A 173 -2.64 -11.24 -27.87
C THR A 173 -2.09 -10.51 -29.09
N GLY A 174 -0.90 -9.95 -28.99
CA GLY A 174 -0.15 -9.37 -30.12
C GLY A 174 0.97 -10.26 -30.55
#